data_6c593aed5449db64b66a5ba1e4e0783c
#
_entry.id   6c593aed5449db64b66a5ba1e4e0783c
#
_cell.length_a   1.000
_cell.length_b   1.000
_cell.length_c   1.000
_cell.angle_alpha   90.00
_cell.angle_beta   90.00
_cell.angle_gamma   90.00
#
_symmetry.space_group_name_H-M   'P 1'
#
loop_
_entity.id
_entity.type
_entity.pdbx_description
1 polymer ?
#
loop_
_entity_poly.entity_id
_entity_poly.type
_entity_poly.pdbx_seq_one_letter_code
_entity_poly.pdbx_strand_id
1 'polypeptide(L)' 'MRKIETQMIDAIKGNKNWSSGNTQVVTNMDVSTVYLHGNKIAMIDDTSMTIFDGGWKSHTTKSRLNALCDEFC' A
#
# COMPACT_ATOMS: atom_id res chain seq x y z
N MET A 1 -5.47 7.03 11.83
CA MET A 1 -4.73 6.74 10.59
C MET A 1 -3.94 7.96 10.18
N ARG A 2 -2.71 7.78 9.75
CA ARG A 2 -1.88 8.91 9.32
C ARG A 2 -2.37 9.45 7.97
N LYS A 3 -2.13 10.74 7.74
CA LYS A 3 -2.55 11.39 6.50
C LYS A 3 -1.98 10.70 5.27
N ILE A 4 -0.72 10.28 5.31
CA ILE A 4 -0.08 9.59 4.19
C ILE A 4 -0.76 8.25 3.90
N GLU A 5 -1.26 7.58 4.93
CA GLU A 5 -1.97 6.32 4.77
C GLU A 5 -3.33 6.52 4.12
N THR A 6 -4.02 7.59 4.51
CA THR A 6 -5.28 7.96 3.87
C THR A 6 -5.08 8.27 2.40
N GLN A 7 -4.03 9.01 2.06
CA GLN A 7 -3.71 9.34 0.67
C GLN A 7 -3.35 8.08 -0.12
N MET A 8 -2.60 7.17 0.48
CA MET A 8 -2.25 5.90 -0.13
C MET A 8 -3.51 5.09 -0.47
N ILE A 9 -4.42 4.99 0.47
CA ILE A 9 -5.68 4.25 0.28
C ILE A 9 -6.54 4.91 -0.80
N ASP A 10 -6.63 6.23 -0.81
CA ASP A 10 -7.37 6.96 -1.83
C ASP A 10 -6.80 6.68 -3.23
N ALA A 11 -5.48 6.62 -3.36
CA ALA A 11 -4.85 6.29 -4.64
C ALA A 11 -5.20 4.88 -5.09
N ILE A 12 -5.19 3.92 -4.18
CA ILE A 12 -5.56 2.53 -4.50
C ILE A 12 -7.01 2.46 -4.95
N LYS A 13 -7.92 3.09 -4.22
CA LYS A 13 -9.34 3.08 -4.55
C LYS A 13 -9.62 3.77 -5.88
N GLY A 14 -8.85 4.79 -6.22
CA GLY A 14 -9.00 5.52 -7.47
C GLY A 14 -8.22 4.94 -8.64
N ASN A 15 -7.51 3.83 -8.45
CA ASN A 15 -6.64 3.23 -9.46
C ASN A 15 -5.63 4.23 -10.01
N LYS A 16 -5.00 4.99 -9.12
CA LYS A 16 -4.05 6.05 -9.49
C LYS A 16 -2.65 5.71 -9.04
N ASN A 17 -1.68 6.16 -9.83
CA ASN A 17 -0.28 6.16 -9.40
C ASN A 17 -0.09 7.35 -8.45
N TRP A 18 0.61 7.12 -7.36
CA TRP A 18 0.83 8.12 -6.33
C TRP A 18 2.12 7.83 -5.61
N SER A 19 2.80 8.87 -5.18
CA SER A 19 3.95 8.71 -4.31
C SER A 19 4.08 9.92 -3.39
N SER A 20 4.55 9.68 -2.19
CA SER A 20 4.82 10.73 -1.21
C SER A 20 5.87 10.21 -0.23
N GLY A 21 6.98 10.94 -0.13
CA GLY A 21 8.06 10.55 0.76
C GLY A 21 8.57 9.15 0.45
N ASN A 22 8.43 8.26 1.41
CA ASN A 22 8.92 6.88 1.29
C ASN A 22 7.87 5.90 0.77
N THR A 23 6.64 6.35 0.51
CA THR A 23 5.52 5.47 0.15
C THR A 23 5.09 5.74 -1.29
N GLN A 24 4.85 4.67 -2.05
CA GLN A 24 4.47 4.76 -3.46
C GLN A 24 3.40 3.73 -3.77
N VAL A 25 2.43 4.13 -4.61
CA VAL A 25 1.42 3.23 -5.17
C VAL A 25 1.55 3.26 -6.67
N VAL A 26 1.70 2.09 -7.28
CA VAL A 26 1.73 1.94 -8.73
C VAL A 26 0.55 1.07 -9.13
N THR A 27 -0.32 1.58 -9.99
CA THR A 27 -1.48 0.85 -10.48
C THR A 27 -1.25 0.41 -11.91
N ASN A 28 -1.50 -0.87 -12.19
CA ASN A 28 -1.35 -1.44 -13.52
C ASN A 28 -2.39 -2.53 -13.69
N MET A 29 -3.25 -2.41 -14.72
CA MET A 29 -4.27 -3.41 -15.05
C MET A 29 -5.15 -3.77 -13.85
N ASP A 30 -5.61 -2.74 -13.14
CA ASP A 30 -6.49 -2.87 -11.96
C ASP A 30 -5.82 -3.54 -10.75
N VAL A 31 -4.50 -3.65 -10.76
CA VAL A 31 -3.72 -4.13 -9.63
C VAL A 31 -2.91 -2.96 -9.08
N SER A 32 -3.09 -2.66 -7.80
CA SER A 32 -2.33 -1.62 -7.12
C SER A 32 -1.21 -2.27 -6.31
N THR A 33 0.03 -1.83 -6.55
CA THR A 33 1.19 -2.32 -5.81
C THR A 33 1.70 -1.21 -4.91
N VAL A 34 1.90 -1.52 -3.65
CA VAL A 34 2.38 -0.55 -2.66
C VAL A 34 3.86 -0.81 -2.37
N TYR A 35 4.65 0.25 -2.48
CA TYR A 35 6.08 0.22 -2.17
C TYR A 35 6.39 1.10 -0.97
N LEU A 36 7.29 0.66 -0.13
CA LEU A 36 7.84 1.43 0.98
C LEU A 36 9.35 1.40 0.88
N HIS A 37 9.98 2.56 0.76
CA HIS A 37 11.44 2.69 0.53
C HIS A 37 11.89 1.87 -0.69
N GLY A 38 11.06 1.83 -1.73
CA GLY A 38 11.37 1.06 -2.94
C GLY A 38 11.13 -0.44 -2.82
N ASN A 39 10.63 -0.92 -1.70
CA ASN A 39 10.35 -2.34 -1.48
C ASN A 39 8.86 -2.61 -1.57
N LYS A 40 8.48 -3.61 -2.36
CA LYS A 40 7.09 -4.01 -2.48
C LYS A 40 6.60 -4.59 -1.16
N ILE A 41 5.53 -4.04 -0.60
CA ILE A 41 4.96 -4.52 0.66
C ILE A 41 3.56 -5.10 0.50
N ALA A 42 2.84 -4.73 -0.55
CA ALA A 42 1.49 -5.26 -0.77
C ALA A 42 1.07 -5.12 -2.23
N MET A 43 0.17 -6.00 -2.65
CA MET A 43 -0.54 -5.88 -3.93
C MET A 43 -2.02 -6.06 -3.66
N ILE A 44 -2.84 -5.16 -4.20
CA ILE A 44 -4.28 -5.16 -4.01
C ILE A 44 -4.96 -5.23 -5.37
N ASP A 45 -5.86 -6.21 -5.55
CA ASP A 45 -6.70 -6.30 -6.74
C ASP A 45 -8.18 -6.33 -6.34
N ASP A 46 -9.08 -6.60 -7.30
CA ASP A 46 -10.53 -6.55 -7.05
C ASP A 46 -11.01 -7.57 -6.03
N THR A 47 -10.28 -8.65 -5.84
CA THR A 47 -10.76 -9.78 -5.06
C THR A 47 -9.85 -10.16 -3.91
N SER A 48 -8.62 -9.65 -3.88
CA SER A 48 -7.67 -10.09 -2.87
C SER A 48 -6.61 -9.04 -2.57
N MET A 49 -5.94 -9.21 -1.44
CA MET A 49 -4.77 -8.43 -1.06
C MET A 49 -3.66 -9.39 -0.68
N THR A 50 -2.49 -9.22 -1.28
CA THR A 50 -1.31 -10.01 -0.97
C THR A 50 -0.31 -9.14 -0.22
N ILE A 51 0.21 -9.64 0.88
CA ILE A 51 1.20 -8.94 1.71
C ILE A 51 2.56 -9.57 1.49
N PHE A 52 3.56 -8.71 1.26
CA PHE A 52 4.96 -9.14 1.12
C PHE A 52 5.74 -8.54 2.29
N ASP A 53 6.08 -9.34 3.29
CA ASP A 53 6.81 -8.79 4.42
C ASP A 53 8.33 -8.75 4.17
N GLY A 54 8.85 -9.58 3.28
CA GLY A 54 10.24 -9.52 2.84
C GLY A 54 11.27 -9.41 3.96
N GLY A 55 10.91 -9.77 5.17
CA GLY A 55 11.76 -9.56 6.33
C GLY A 55 11.64 -8.18 6.93
N TRP A 56 10.77 -7.33 6.41
CA TRP A 56 10.55 -5.98 6.89
C TRP A 56 9.79 -5.96 8.20
N LYS A 57 10.41 -5.43 9.24
CA LYS A 57 9.79 -5.38 10.56
C LYS A 57 9.85 -3.99 11.18
N SER A 58 9.91 -2.94 10.34
CA SER A 58 9.89 -1.58 10.84
C SER A 58 8.47 -1.19 11.25
N HIS A 59 8.38 -0.23 12.17
CA HIS A 59 7.09 0.30 12.58
C HIS A 59 6.34 0.93 11.41
N THR A 60 7.06 1.55 10.49
CA THR A 60 6.44 2.19 9.32
C THR A 60 5.79 1.16 8.41
N THR A 61 6.48 0.05 8.12
CA THR A 61 5.91 -1.03 7.33
C THR A 61 4.67 -1.59 7.99
N LYS A 62 4.74 -1.86 9.28
CA LYS A 62 3.62 -2.41 10.03
C LYS A 62 2.43 -1.45 10.02
N SER A 63 2.68 -0.15 10.20
CA SER A 63 1.63 0.86 10.17
C SER A 63 0.93 0.90 8.81
N ARG A 64 1.70 0.84 7.71
CA ARG A 64 1.14 0.83 6.36
C ARG A 64 0.29 -0.43 6.12
N LEU A 65 0.80 -1.59 6.53
CA LEU A 65 0.08 -2.86 6.36
C LEU A 65 -1.20 -2.89 7.20
N ASN A 66 -1.16 -2.37 8.43
CA ASN A 66 -2.35 -2.28 9.26
C ASN A 66 -3.41 -1.39 8.62
N ALA A 67 -3.01 -0.26 8.05
CA ALA A 67 -3.95 0.64 7.37
C ALA A 67 -4.61 -0.06 6.18
N LEU A 68 -3.84 -0.81 5.40
CA LEU A 68 -4.37 -1.56 4.26
C LEU A 68 -5.32 -2.66 4.73
N CYS A 69 -4.98 -3.37 5.78
CA CYS A 69 -5.85 -4.42 6.31
C CYS A 69 -7.16 -3.84 6.84
N ASP A 70 -7.10 -2.70 7.53
CA ASP A 70 -8.31 -2.06 8.04
C ASP A 70 -9.27 -1.65 6.92
N GLU A 71 -8.74 -1.28 5.75
CA GLU A 71 -9.56 -0.77 4.66
C GLU A 71 -10.01 -1.88 3.71
N PHE A 72 -9.18 -2.88 3.44
CA PHE A 72 -9.40 -3.86 2.38
C PHE A 72 -9.64 -5.30 2.86
N CYS A 73 -9.57 -5.53 4.16
CA CYS A 73 -9.83 -6.88 4.70
C CYS A 73 -11.10 -6.94 5.57
#